data_61ccb142fe9cf3366668e1c7b8595923
#
_entry.id   61ccb142fe9cf3366668e1c7b8595923
#
_cell.length_a   1.000
_cell.length_b   1.000
_cell.length_c   1.000
_cell.angle_alpha   90.00
_cell.angle_beta   90.00
_cell.angle_gamma   90.00
#
_symmetry.space_group_name_H-M   'P 1'
#
loop_
_entity.id
_entity.type
_entity.pdbx_description
1 polymer ?
#
loop_
_entity_poly.entity_id
_entity_poly.type
_entity_poly.pdbx_seq_one_letter_code
_entity_poly.pdbx_strand_id
1 'polypeptide(L)'
;FIIVDSPAGVEKGFEYSSSLASEAIVVVNLDVSSLRDADRVVGLLMKKGINTINMIVNKVNLDDIDSNRSLMIEDAKEMLSLPLLGIVYDSHDMIEANNRGVPIFLNEHHMLHNCFLNIANRLLGKQVPYLKYRKKSFIRRIFNT
;
A
#
# COMPACT_ATOMS: atom_id res chain seq x y z
N PHE A 1 0.43 -18.28 8.03
CA PHE A 1 1.17 -17.47 7.05
C PHE A 1 2.60 -17.26 7.50
N ILE A 2 3.53 -17.30 6.55
CA ILE A 2 4.92 -16.86 6.74
C ILE A 2 5.10 -15.62 5.86
N ILE A 3 5.46 -14.50 6.47
CA ILE A 3 5.71 -13.24 5.76
C ILE A 3 7.21 -13.03 5.72
N VAL A 4 7.75 -12.87 4.50
CA VAL A 4 9.17 -12.57 4.27
C VAL A 4 9.28 -11.10 3.90
N ASP A 5 9.91 -10.30 4.76
CA ASP A 5 10.22 -8.91 4.47
C ASP A 5 11.42 -8.85 3.53
N SER A 6 11.21 -8.24 2.35
CA SER A 6 12.23 -8.11 1.33
C SER A 6 12.85 -6.72 1.38
N PRO A 7 14.17 -6.60 1.40
CA PRO A 7 14.82 -5.29 1.29
C PRO A 7 14.47 -4.63 -0.05
N ALA A 8 14.54 -3.31 -0.08
CA ALA A 8 14.35 -2.54 -1.30
C ALA A 8 15.40 -2.90 -2.37
N GLY A 9 15.01 -2.76 -3.63
CA GLY A 9 15.88 -3.07 -4.77
C GLY A 9 15.77 -4.51 -5.26
N VAL A 10 16.63 -4.88 -6.19
CA VAL A 10 16.59 -6.18 -6.91
C VAL A 10 17.88 -6.99 -6.74
N GLU A 11 18.61 -6.72 -5.68
CA GLU A 11 19.91 -7.36 -5.38
C GLU A 11 19.74 -8.70 -4.64
N LYS A 12 20.82 -9.20 -4.07
CA LYS A 12 20.86 -10.52 -3.38
C LYS A 12 19.77 -10.70 -2.32
N GLY A 13 19.42 -9.62 -1.57
CA GLY A 13 18.34 -9.67 -0.58
C GLY A 13 17.00 -10.01 -1.18
N PHE A 14 16.66 -9.38 -2.29
CA PHE A 14 15.44 -9.69 -3.08
C PHE A 14 15.51 -11.13 -3.64
N GLU A 15 16.67 -11.58 -4.10
CA GLU A 15 16.81 -12.94 -4.61
C GLU A 15 16.54 -13.99 -3.53
N TYR A 16 17.06 -13.80 -2.32
CA TYR A 16 16.83 -14.71 -1.20
C TYR A 16 15.36 -14.68 -0.74
N SER A 17 14.78 -13.50 -0.53
CA SER A 17 13.38 -13.38 -0.08
C SER A 17 12.41 -13.98 -1.09
N SER A 18 12.61 -13.70 -2.39
CA SER A 18 11.76 -14.23 -3.46
C SER A 18 11.92 -15.73 -3.69
N SER A 19 13.08 -16.34 -3.37
CA SER A 19 13.27 -17.78 -3.53
C SER A 19 12.44 -18.63 -2.58
N LEU A 20 11.96 -18.03 -1.47
CA LEU A 20 11.14 -18.69 -0.45
C LEU A 20 9.63 -18.41 -0.60
N ALA A 21 9.27 -17.50 -1.50
CA ALA A 21 7.91 -17.02 -1.64
C ALA A 21 7.13 -17.78 -2.71
N SER A 22 5.88 -18.14 -2.43
CA SER A 22 4.91 -18.62 -3.41
C SER A 22 4.03 -17.51 -3.96
N GLU A 23 3.88 -16.43 -3.21
CA GLU A 23 3.07 -15.26 -3.54
C GLU A 23 3.84 -13.98 -3.19
N ALA A 24 3.50 -12.87 -3.81
CA ALA A 24 4.13 -11.59 -3.52
C ALA A 24 3.12 -10.47 -3.34
N ILE A 25 3.48 -9.51 -2.48
CA ILE A 25 2.77 -8.25 -2.34
C ILE A 25 3.75 -7.14 -2.71
N VAL A 26 3.43 -6.38 -3.74
CA VAL A 26 4.21 -5.22 -4.17
C VAL A 26 3.59 -3.97 -3.59
N VAL A 27 4.37 -3.21 -2.83
CA VAL A 27 3.93 -1.97 -2.19
C VAL A 27 4.46 -0.78 -2.98
N VAL A 28 3.57 0.08 -3.45
CA VAL A 28 3.89 1.22 -4.31
C VAL A 28 3.35 2.53 -3.78
N ASN A 29 4.01 3.62 -4.12
CA ASN A 29 3.47 4.97 -3.97
C ASN A 29 2.94 5.47 -5.33
N LEU A 30 2.12 6.53 -5.32
CA LEU A 30 1.53 7.10 -6.54
C LEU A 30 2.49 8.11 -7.21
N ASP A 31 3.69 7.65 -7.56
CA ASP A 31 4.65 8.39 -8.35
C ASP A 31 5.28 7.49 -9.44
N VAL A 32 5.72 8.13 -10.52
CA VAL A 32 6.23 7.43 -11.71
C VAL A 32 7.45 6.56 -11.41
N SER A 33 8.33 7.01 -10.50
CA SER A 33 9.55 6.26 -10.14
C SER A 33 9.18 4.98 -9.44
N SER A 34 8.32 5.07 -8.41
CA SER A 34 7.84 3.92 -7.64
C SER A 34 7.15 2.89 -8.54
N LEU A 35 6.31 3.33 -9.48
CA LEU A 35 5.62 2.41 -10.39
C LEU A 35 6.56 1.75 -11.40
N ARG A 36 7.56 2.45 -11.92
CA ARG A 36 8.58 1.86 -12.81
C ARG A 36 9.44 0.82 -12.10
N ASP A 37 9.84 1.11 -10.87
CA ASP A 37 10.62 0.16 -10.07
C ASP A 37 9.76 -1.08 -9.74
N ALA A 38 8.50 -0.88 -9.42
CA ALA A 38 7.56 -1.96 -9.18
C ALA A 38 7.33 -2.84 -10.41
N ASP A 39 7.16 -2.26 -11.60
CA ASP A 39 7.01 -2.99 -12.86
C ASP A 39 8.22 -3.89 -13.12
N ARG A 40 9.43 -3.37 -12.89
CA ARG A 40 10.66 -4.16 -12.97
C ARG A 40 10.67 -5.33 -11.99
N VAL A 41 10.27 -5.10 -10.73
CA VAL A 41 10.18 -6.14 -9.69
C VAL A 41 9.15 -7.20 -10.08
N VAL A 42 7.98 -6.80 -10.56
CA VAL A 42 6.93 -7.71 -11.05
C VAL A 42 7.47 -8.62 -12.16
N GLY A 43 8.16 -8.06 -13.14
CA GLY A 43 8.77 -8.84 -14.21
C GLY A 43 9.80 -9.86 -13.71
N LEU A 44 10.57 -9.52 -12.66
CA LEU A 44 11.53 -10.44 -12.04
C LEU A 44 10.84 -11.55 -11.24
N LEU A 45 9.78 -11.23 -10.50
CA LEU A 45 8.98 -12.19 -9.75
C LEU A 45 8.34 -13.22 -10.70
N MET A 46 7.74 -12.76 -11.80
CA MET A 46 7.16 -13.63 -12.82
C MET A 46 8.20 -14.57 -13.46
N LYS A 47 9.41 -14.07 -13.75
CA LYS A 47 10.52 -14.90 -14.26
C LYS A 47 10.94 -15.99 -13.27
N LYS A 48 10.73 -15.78 -11.97
CA LYS A 48 10.99 -16.77 -10.92
C LYS A 48 9.80 -17.73 -10.69
N GLY A 49 8.71 -17.59 -11.45
CA GLY A 49 7.51 -18.43 -11.35
C GLY A 49 6.51 -17.96 -10.28
N ILE A 50 6.71 -16.79 -9.67
CA ILE A 50 5.75 -16.21 -8.74
C ILE A 50 4.70 -15.45 -9.56
N ASN A 51 3.53 -16.05 -9.76
CA ASN A 51 2.46 -15.52 -10.59
C ASN A 51 1.31 -14.90 -9.77
N THR A 52 1.20 -15.26 -8.49
CA THR A 52 0.23 -14.63 -7.58
C THR A 52 0.88 -13.39 -6.96
N ILE A 53 0.67 -12.25 -7.62
CA ILE A 53 1.24 -10.97 -7.20
C ILE A 53 0.09 -9.99 -6.97
N ASN A 54 0.03 -9.40 -5.79
CA ASN A 54 -0.95 -8.39 -5.42
C ASN A 54 -0.27 -7.04 -5.19
N MET A 55 -1.03 -5.95 -5.32
CA MET A 55 -0.53 -4.59 -5.12
C MET A 55 -1.18 -3.94 -3.89
N ILE A 56 -0.37 -3.24 -3.08
CA ILE A 56 -0.83 -2.27 -2.09
C ILE A 56 -0.36 -0.89 -2.52
N VAL A 57 -1.29 0.06 -2.61
CA VAL A 57 -0.96 1.47 -2.82
C VAL A 57 -0.81 2.15 -1.46
N ASN A 58 0.38 2.66 -1.19
CA ASN A 58 0.78 3.22 0.09
C ASN A 58 0.91 4.75 0.04
N LYS A 59 0.82 5.39 1.19
CA LYS A 59 0.95 6.85 1.36
C LYS A 59 0.03 7.66 0.44
N VAL A 60 -1.20 7.20 0.26
CA VAL A 60 -2.16 7.89 -0.60
C VAL A 60 -2.60 9.19 0.06
N ASN A 61 -2.31 10.30 -0.59
CA ASN A 61 -2.75 11.63 -0.21
C ASN A 61 -3.77 12.16 -1.23
N LEU A 62 -5.02 12.33 -0.81
CA LEU A 62 -6.09 12.78 -1.72
C LEU A 62 -5.89 14.22 -2.17
N ASP A 63 -5.26 15.08 -1.36
CA ASP A 63 -4.96 16.46 -1.75
C ASP A 63 -3.95 16.51 -2.89
N ASP A 64 -3.01 15.57 -2.92
CA ASP A 64 -2.05 15.46 -4.00
C ASP A 64 -2.67 14.90 -5.27
N ILE A 65 -3.59 13.95 -5.17
CA ILE A 65 -4.38 13.45 -6.31
C ILE A 65 -5.25 14.56 -6.89
N ASP A 66 -6.05 15.23 -6.05
CA ASP A 66 -6.97 16.29 -6.48
C ASP A 66 -6.26 17.49 -7.14
N SER A 67 -5.01 17.74 -6.75
CA SER A 67 -4.18 18.82 -7.31
C SER A 67 -3.21 18.36 -8.41
N ASN A 68 -3.36 17.14 -8.91
CA ASN A 68 -2.50 16.53 -9.94
C ASN A 68 -1.00 16.52 -9.57
N ARG A 69 -0.66 16.45 -8.27
CA ARG A 69 0.73 16.31 -7.79
C ARG A 69 1.16 14.85 -7.67
N SER A 70 0.22 13.92 -7.64
CA SER A 70 0.47 12.48 -7.69
C SER A 70 -0.37 11.83 -8.77
N LEU A 71 -0.01 10.60 -9.12
CA LEU A 71 -0.81 9.75 -10.00
C LEU A 71 -2.09 9.30 -9.28
N MET A 72 -3.07 8.82 -10.06
CA MET A 72 -4.27 8.18 -9.52
C MET A 72 -4.03 6.70 -9.23
N ILE A 73 -4.88 6.12 -8.40
CA ILE A 73 -4.84 4.68 -8.10
C ILE A 73 -5.10 3.86 -9.37
N GLU A 74 -5.95 4.37 -10.24
CA GLU A 74 -6.27 3.79 -11.55
C GLU A 74 -5.04 3.70 -12.45
N ASP A 75 -4.18 4.73 -12.43
CA ASP A 75 -2.93 4.74 -13.20
C ASP A 75 -1.99 3.61 -12.73
N ALA A 76 -1.88 3.41 -11.42
CA ALA A 76 -1.08 2.32 -10.86
C ALA A 76 -1.64 0.94 -11.24
N LYS A 77 -2.97 0.78 -11.25
CA LYS A 77 -3.62 -0.48 -11.67
C LYS A 77 -3.40 -0.75 -13.16
N GLU A 78 -3.47 0.28 -14.00
CA GLU A 78 -3.25 0.16 -15.44
C GLU A 78 -1.80 -0.18 -15.75
N MET A 79 -0.85 0.54 -15.15
CA MET A 79 0.59 0.33 -15.39
C MET A 79 1.08 -1.04 -14.95
N LEU A 80 0.65 -1.52 -13.79
CA LEU A 80 1.16 -2.77 -13.22
C LEU A 80 0.29 -3.98 -13.55
N SER A 81 -0.95 -3.77 -13.96
CA SER A 81 -1.92 -4.83 -14.25
C SER A 81 -2.07 -5.86 -13.10
N LEU A 82 -1.90 -5.41 -11.85
CA LEU A 82 -1.98 -6.23 -10.65
C LEU A 82 -3.31 -6.06 -9.91
N PRO A 83 -3.83 -7.12 -9.27
CA PRO A 83 -4.95 -6.99 -8.34
C PRO A 83 -4.60 -6.05 -7.19
N LEU A 84 -5.50 -5.09 -6.92
CA LEU A 84 -5.35 -4.18 -5.79
C LEU A 84 -5.78 -4.88 -4.49
N LEU A 85 -4.82 -5.17 -3.62
CA LEU A 85 -5.09 -5.75 -2.30
C LEU A 85 -5.58 -4.70 -1.31
N GLY A 86 -5.04 -3.47 -1.37
CA GLY A 86 -5.49 -2.41 -0.50
C GLY A 86 -4.83 -1.06 -0.72
N ILE A 87 -5.35 -0.10 0.04
CA ILE A 87 -4.93 1.30 0.02
C ILE A 87 -4.57 1.69 1.46
N VAL A 88 -3.39 2.28 1.64
CA VAL A 88 -2.97 2.86 2.92
C VAL A 88 -2.81 4.37 2.72
N TYR A 89 -3.59 5.14 3.45
CA TYR A 89 -3.56 6.59 3.35
C TYR A 89 -2.37 7.17 4.10
N ASP A 90 -1.87 8.31 3.62
CA ASP A 90 -0.84 9.08 4.32
C ASP A 90 -1.38 9.65 5.63
N SER A 91 -0.56 9.58 6.70
CA SER A 91 -0.93 10.10 8.02
C SER A 91 0.31 10.48 8.82
N HIS A 92 0.28 11.66 9.42
CA HIS A 92 1.31 12.09 10.37
C HIS A 92 1.37 11.19 11.61
N ASP A 93 0.24 10.61 12.01
CA ASP A 93 0.17 9.71 13.18
C ASP A 93 1.00 8.44 12.99
N MET A 94 1.27 8.04 11.74
CA MET A 94 2.19 6.95 11.42
C MET A 94 3.62 7.26 11.89
N ILE A 95 4.08 8.51 11.73
CA ILE A 95 5.41 8.93 12.17
C ILE A 95 5.50 8.87 13.69
N GLU A 96 4.47 9.34 14.38
CA GLU A 96 4.39 9.29 15.85
C GLU A 96 4.36 7.86 16.36
N ALA A 97 3.56 6.98 15.76
CA ALA A 97 3.48 5.57 16.10
C ALA A 97 4.84 4.87 15.94
N ASN A 98 5.53 5.13 14.82
CA ASN A 98 6.86 4.59 14.54
C ASN A 98 7.90 5.08 15.56
N ASN A 99 7.89 6.37 15.92
CA ASN A 99 8.81 6.94 16.90
C ASN A 99 8.57 6.35 18.32
N ARG A 100 7.35 5.98 18.63
CA ARG A 100 6.99 5.30 19.90
C ARG A 100 7.24 3.80 19.86
N GLY A 101 7.54 3.21 18.72
CA GLY A 101 7.68 1.76 18.55
C GLY A 101 6.36 1.01 18.76
N VAL A 102 5.21 1.68 18.59
CA VAL A 102 3.87 1.10 18.74
C VAL A 102 3.18 1.08 17.38
N PRO A 103 2.84 -0.11 16.84
CA PRO A 103 2.16 -0.19 15.57
C PRO A 103 0.83 0.57 15.57
N ILE A 104 0.60 1.45 14.59
CA ILE A 104 -0.63 2.25 14.49
C ILE A 104 -1.88 1.36 14.33
N PHE A 105 -1.71 0.14 13.86
CA PHE A 105 -2.76 -0.87 13.77
C PHE A 105 -3.44 -1.15 15.12
N LEU A 106 -2.72 -1.01 16.24
CA LEU A 106 -3.27 -1.24 17.58
C LEU A 106 -4.27 -0.17 18.02
N ASN A 107 -4.33 0.96 17.32
CA ASN A 107 -5.35 1.99 17.57
C ASN A 107 -6.59 1.71 16.70
N GLU A 108 -7.55 0.95 17.25
CA GLU A 108 -8.77 0.54 16.54
C GLU A 108 -9.65 1.70 16.08
N HIS A 109 -9.52 2.87 16.70
CA HIS A 109 -10.24 4.09 16.31
C HIS A 109 -9.58 4.86 15.17
N HIS A 110 -8.34 4.50 14.82
CA HIS A 110 -7.61 5.17 13.76
C HIS A 110 -7.99 4.61 12.38
N MET A 111 -8.08 5.49 11.38
CA MET A 111 -8.43 5.08 10.00
C MET A 111 -7.47 4.02 9.44
N LEU A 112 -6.18 4.14 9.73
CA LEU A 112 -5.17 3.18 9.24
C LEU A 112 -5.35 1.77 9.80
N HIS A 113 -5.93 1.60 11.02
CA HIS A 113 -6.33 0.29 11.51
C HIS A 113 -7.23 -0.42 10.51
N ASN A 114 -8.27 0.28 10.03
CA ASN A 114 -9.21 -0.28 9.05
C ASN A 114 -8.56 -0.53 7.69
N CYS A 115 -7.58 0.29 7.26
CA CYS A 115 -6.82 0.03 6.04
C CYS A 115 -6.10 -1.31 6.12
N PHE A 116 -5.33 -1.53 7.19
CA PHE A 116 -4.58 -2.78 7.39
C PHE A 116 -5.49 -3.98 7.62
N LEU A 117 -6.57 -3.82 8.41
CA LEU A 117 -7.55 -4.88 8.64
C LEU A 117 -8.20 -5.33 7.32
N ASN A 118 -8.55 -4.39 6.44
CA ASN A 118 -9.15 -4.69 5.14
C ASN A 118 -8.15 -5.37 4.19
N ILE A 119 -6.87 -4.98 4.22
CA ILE A 119 -5.81 -5.67 3.49
C ILE A 119 -5.70 -7.12 3.97
N ALA A 120 -5.60 -7.33 5.28
CA ALA A 120 -5.52 -8.67 5.86
C ALA A 120 -6.75 -9.52 5.52
N ASN A 121 -7.96 -8.96 5.61
CA ASN A 121 -9.18 -9.67 5.24
C ASN A 121 -9.21 -10.09 3.76
N ARG A 122 -8.75 -9.23 2.83
CA ARG A 122 -8.66 -9.60 1.41
C ARG A 122 -7.59 -10.65 1.16
N LEU A 123 -6.46 -10.58 1.85
CA LEU A 123 -5.42 -11.61 1.79
C LEU A 123 -5.96 -12.97 2.24
N LEU A 124 -6.91 -12.98 3.19
CA LEU A 124 -7.65 -14.17 3.64
C LEU A 124 -8.81 -14.57 2.71
N GLY A 125 -8.94 -13.94 1.52
CA GLY A 125 -9.98 -14.22 0.55
C GLY A 125 -11.36 -13.63 0.85
N LYS A 126 -11.49 -12.79 1.89
CA LYS A 126 -12.76 -12.13 2.21
C LYS A 126 -13.00 -10.95 1.27
N GLN A 127 -14.23 -10.83 0.80
CA GLN A 127 -14.66 -9.66 0.02
C GLN A 127 -15.04 -8.52 0.96
N VAL A 128 -14.17 -7.52 1.05
CA VAL A 128 -14.42 -6.29 1.81
C VAL A 128 -14.28 -5.07 0.90
N PRO A 129 -15.16 -4.07 0.98
CA PRO A 129 -15.08 -2.88 0.14
C PRO A 129 -13.81 -2.07 0.46
N TYR A 130 -13.31 -1.34 -0.54
CA TYR A 130 -12.25 -0.37 -0.29
C TYR A 130 -12.80 0.79 0.56
N LEU A 131 -12.01 1.22 1.54
CA LEU A 131 -12.35 2.38 2.35
C LEU A 131 -12.38 3.62 1.45
N LYS A 132 -13.52 4.31 1.44
CA LYS A 132 -13.61 5.62 0.83
C LYS A 132 -13.22 6.65 1.88
N TYR A 133 -12.05 7.24 1.74
CA TYR A 133 -11.67 8.38 2.56
C TYR A 133 -12.56 9.58 2.20
N ARG A 134 -13.41 10.02 3.13
CA ARG A 134 -14.09 11.31 3.00
C ARG A 134 -13.24 12.37 3.68
N LYS A 135 -12.70 13.33 2.92
CA LYS A 135 -12.16 14.56 3.49
C LYS A 135 -13.16 15.11 4.52
N LYS A 136 -12.70 15.44 5.72
CA LYS A 136 -13.49 16.29 6.64
C LYS A 136 -13.76 17.59 5.88
N SER A 137 -15.04 17.87 5.59
CA SER A 137 -15.44 19.09 4.89
C SER A 137 -14.77 20.32 5.53
N PHE A 138 -14.26 21.21 4.70
CA PHE A 138 -13.63 22.48 5.08
C PHE A 138 -14.50 23.30 6.06
N ILE A 139 -15.81 23.14 5.99
CA ILE A 139 -16.81 23.80 6.85
C ILE A 139 -16.67 23.38 8.32
N ARG A 140 -16.24 22.16 8.66
CA ARG A 140 -16.02 21.74 10.04
C ARG A 140 -14.74 22.32 10.67
N ARG A 141 -13.80 22.81 9.86
CA ARG A 141 -12.58 23.47 10.34
C ARG A 141 -12.83 24.91 10.84
N ILE A 142 -13.90 25.56 10.34
CA ILE A 142 -14.24 26.95 10.68
C ILE A 142 -15.09 27.01 11.96
N PHE A 143 -15.78 25.94 12.33
CA PHE A 143 -16.71 25.93 13.48
C PHE A 143 -16.17 25.19 14.72
N ASN A 144 -14.92 24.77 14.76
CA ASN A 144 -14.26 24.13 15.91
C ASN A 144 -13.08 25.00 16.42
N THR A 145 -13.29 26.30 16.56
CA THR A 145 -12.47 27.23 17.36
C THR A 145 -13.22 27.58 18.61
#